data_c69b55b241ecf4e3f0cda04095abde0e
#
_entry.id   c69b55b241ecf4e3f0cda04095abde0e
#
_cell.length_a   1.000
_cell.length_b   1.000
_cell.length_c   1.000
_cell.angle_alpha   90.00
_cell.angle_beta   90.00
_cell.angle_gamma   90.00
#
_symmetry.space_group_name_H-M   'P 1'
#
loop_
_entity.id
_entity.type
_entity.pdbx_description
1 polymer ?
#
loop_
_entity_poly.entity_id
_entity_poly.type
_entity_poly.pdbx_seq_one_letter_code
_entity_poly.pdbx_strand_id
1 'polypeptide(L)'
;MTTSDVRIVPYETAMREQILDMSIRAWDSVFEAMRDDLDRGFVPRFVYDNFYPDGWDVRQRADLALVLDEEAGNCDVALVDDEIAGWVCTRLHPEDSMGEVYILCVDPAHQREGIGRALMEHAHERARRVGMRMVMVETGGDVGHAPARATYEAMGYERWPVARYFTQL
;
A
#
# COMPACT_ATOMS: atom_id res chain seq x y z
N MET A 1 -25.51 -12.24 -7.89
CA MET A 1 -24.59 -11.35 -7.15
C MET A 1 -24.25 -10.21 -8.07
N THR A 2 -24.78 -9.02 -7.80
CA THR A 2 -24.42 -7.79 -8.52
C THR A 2 -22.94 -7.53 -8.26
N THR A 3 -22.14 -7.55 -9.33
CA THR A 3 -20.75 -7.09 -9.27
C THR A 3 -20.85 -5.59 -8.98
N SER A 4 -20.48 -5.17 -7.79
CA SER A 4 -20.38 -3.74 -7.47
C SER A 4 -19.46 -3.11 -8.50
N ASP A 5 -19.92 -2.04 -9.16
CA ASP A 5 -19.16 -1.37 -10.21
C ASP A 5 -18.01 -0.60 -9.55
N VAL A 6 -16.77 -1.12 -9.71
CA VAL A 6 -15.55 -0.48 -9.19
C VAL A 6 -15.13 0.60 -10.18
N ARG A 7 -15.18 1.85 -9.76
CA ARG A 7 -14.75 3.00 -10.54
C ARG A 7 -13.45 3.56 -9.97
N ILE A 8 -12.41 3.70 -10.80
CA ILE A 8 -11.14 4.32 -10.39
C ILE A 8 -11.09 5.74 -10.93
N VAL A 9 -10.84 6.69 -10.04
CA VAL A 9 -10.79 8.12 -10.32
C VAL A 9 -9.50 8.73 -9.77
N PRO A 10 -9.00 9.83 -10.35
CA PRO A 10 -7.90 10.58 -9.75
C PRO A 10 -8.23 11.02 -8.32
N TYR A 11 -7.22 11.03 -7.46
CA TYR A 11 -7.35 11.59 -6.12
C TYR A 11 -7.69 13.08 -6.16
N GLU A 12 -8.61 13.50 -5.31
CA GLU A 12 -8.95 14.89 -5.04
C GLU A 12 -8.74 15.20 -3.56
N THR A 13 -8.28 16.42 -3.25
CA THR A 13 -7.97 16.84 -1.87
C THR A 13 -9.16 16.69 -0.91
N ALA A 14 -10.38 16.80 -1.42
CA ALA A 14 -11.60 16.57 -0.62
C ALA A 14 -11.71 15.14 -0.07
N MET A 15 -11.03 14.16 -0.68
CA MET A 15 -11.03 12.76 -0.26
C MET A 15 -10.00 12.45 0.84
N ARG A 16 -9.10 13.40 1.12
CA ARG A 16 -7.89 13.19 1.95
C ARG A 16 -8.18 12.53 3.30
N GLU A 17 -9.05 13.11 4.10
CA GLU A 17 -9.30 12.62 5.45
C GLU A 17 -9.98 11.24 5.45
N GLN A 18 -10.90 10.99 4.53
CA GLN A 18 -11.53 9.68 4.37
C GLN A 18 -10.51 8.60 3.98
N ILE A 19 -9.58 8.93 3.07
CA ILE A 19 -8.49 8.01 2.67
C ILE A 19 -7.58 7.71 3.85
N LEU A 20 -7.18 8.72 4.63
CA LEU A 20 -6.34 8.52 5.81
C LEU A 20 -7.02 7.64 6.86
N ASP A 21 -8.28 7.92 7.19
CA ASP A 21 -9.05 7.13 8.16
C ASP A 21 -9.23 5.68 7.70
N MET A 22 -9.56 5.47 6.44
CA MET A 22 -9.66 4.14 5.84
C MET A 22 -8.32 3.40 5.87
N SER A 23 -7.24 4.11 5.53
CA SER A 23 -5.91 3.52 5.50
C SER A 23 -5.46 3.05 6.89
N ILE A 24 -5.68 3.84 7.94
CA ILE A 24 -5.34 3.42 9.30
C ILE A 24 -6.11 2.15 9.70
N ARG A 25 -7.40 2.04 9.35
CA ARG A 25 -8.16 0.80 9.58
C ARG A 25 -7.57 -0.40 8.82
N ALA A 26 -7.10 -0.19 7.60
CA ALA A 26 -6.53 -1.25 6.78
C ALA A 26 -5.17 -1.75 7.33
N TRP A 27 -4.35 -0.85 7.88
CA TRP A 27 -3.05 -1.21 8.47
C TRP A 27 -3.15 -1.80 9.89
N ASP A 28 -4.28 -1.65 10.59
CA ASP A 28 -4.42 -2.13 11.97
C ASP A 28 -4.10 -3.63 12.11
N SER A 29 -4.60 -4.46 11.21
CA SER A 29 -4.34 -5.90 11.23
C SER A 29 -2.86 -6.26 10.98
N VAL A 30 -2.14 -5.44 10.19
CA VAL A 30 -0.70 -5.62 9.93
C VAL A 30 0.09 -5.34 11.20
N PHE A 31 -0.20 -4.25 11.89
CA PHE A 31 0.48 -3.88 13.12
C PHE A 31 0.07 -4.75 14.31
N GLU A 32 -1.15 -5.30 14.32
CA GLU A 32 -1.56 -6.32 15.27
C GLU A 32 -0.70 -7.59 15.12
N ALA A 33 -0.51 -8.09 13.90
CA ALA A 33 0.37 -9.21 13.62
C ALA A 33 1.84 -8.91 13.97
N MET A 34 2.29 -7.69 13.74
CA MET A 34 3.65 -7.25 14.10
C MET A 34 3.93 -7.27 15.61
N ARG A 35 2.92 -7.10 16.46
CA ARG A 35 3.08 -7.24 17.92
C ARG A 35 3.52 -8.66 18.30
N ASP A 36 2.94 -9.68 17.68
CA ASP A 36 3.35 -11.07 17.89
C ASP A 36 4.79 -11.30 17.43
N ASP A 37 5.20 -10.72 16.31
CA ASP A 37 6.56 -10.80 15.80
C ASP A 37 7.57 -10.07 16.70
N LEU A 38 7.18 -8.96 17.31
CA LEU A 38 7.96 -8.26 18.34
C LEU A 38 8.16 -9.12 19.60
N ASP A 39 7.10 -9.76 20.07
CA ASP A 39 7.14 -10.61 21.28
C ASP A 39 7.98 -11.88 21.05
N ARG A 40 8.02 -12.38 19.82
CA ARG A 40 8.87 -13.51 19.42
C ARG A 40 10.31 -13.12 19.06
N GLY A 41 10.61 -11.82 18.98
CA GLY A 41 11.93 -11.31 18.61
C GLY A 41 12.26 -11.42 17.12
N PHE A 42 11.27 -11.64 16.23
CA PHE A 42 11.46 -11.61 14.79
C PHE A 42 11.64 -10.18 14.28
N VAL A 43 10.95 -9.22 14.89
CA VAL A 43 11.15 -7.78 14.66
C VAL A 43 11.98 -7.24 15.83
N PRO A 44 13.15 -6.63 15.59
CA PRO A 44 13.95 -6.04 16.65
C PRO A 44 13.20 -4.88 17.31
N ARG A 45 12.96 -4.95 18.61
CA ARG A 45 12.18 -3.94 19.35
C ARG A 45 12.77 -2.54 19.22
N PHE A 46 14.09 -2.39 19.29
CA PHE A 46 14.72 -1.09 19.16
C PHE A 46 14.46 -0.42 17.79
N VAL A 47 14.28 -1.22 16.73
CA VAL A 47 13.92 -0.72 15.39
C VAL A 47 12.49 -0.22 15.40
N TYR A 48 11.56 -1.01 15.95
CA TYR A 48 10.15 -0.63 16.06
C TYR A 48 9.99 0.65 16.90
N ASP A 49 10.59 0.70 18.09
CA ASP A 49 10.50 1.86 18.97
C ASP A 49 11.11 3.13 18.35
N ASN A 50 12.15 2.98 17.54
CA ASN A 50 12.75 4.09 16.81
C ASN A 50 11.85 4.61 15.67
N PHE A 51 11.15 3.70 14.96
CA PHE A 51 10.26 4.11 13.88
C PHE A 51 8.93 4.67 14.39
N TYR A 52 8.44 4.18 15.53
CA TYR A 52 7.11 4.48 16.03
C TYR A 52 7.11 4.98 17.48
N PRO A 53 7.87 6.06 17.81
CA PRO A 53 8.00 6.56 19.18
C PRO A 53 6.67 7.04 19.78
N ASP A 54 5.78 7.57 18.95
CA ASP A 54 4.46 8.10 19.32
C ASP A 54 3.28 7.17 18.92
N GLY A 55 3.60 5.95 18.45
CA GLY A 55 2.63 4.99 17.94
C GLY A 55 2.70 4.84 16.41
N TRP A 56 2.40 3.64 15.95
CA TRP A 56 2.46 3.32 14.53
C TRP A 56 1.42 4.10 13.70
N ASP A 57 0.23 4.28 14.25
CA ASP A 57 -0.89 4.98 13.62
C ASP A 57 -0.58 6.46 13.39
N VAL A 58 0.06 7.12 14.34
CA VAL A 58 0.52 8.51 14.23
C VAL A 58 1.54 8.63 13.09
N ARG A 59 2.55 7.77 13.07
CA ARG A 59 3.58 7.77 12.04
C ARG A 59 3.00 7.42 10.66
N GLN A 60 2.22 6.35 10.58
CA GLN A 60 1.62 5.89 9.33
C GLN A 60 0.71 6.95 8.73
N ARG A 61 -0.15 7.57 9.56
CA ARG A 61 -1.02 8.66 9.10
C ARG A 61 -0.23 9.83 8.55
N ALA A 62 0.86 10.23 9.21
CA ALA A 62 1.72 11.33 8.77
C ALA A 62 2.41 11.00 7.43
N ASP A 63 2.96 9.80 7.29
CA ASP A 63 3.63 9.36 6.05
C ASP A 63 2.63 9.29 4.87
N LEU A 64 1.43 8.77 5.08
CA LEU A 64 0.38 8.73 4.05
C LEU A 64 -0.13 10.12 3.68
N ALA A 65 -0.30 11.01 4.67
CA ALA A 65 -0.68 12.39 4.44
C ALA A 65 0.33 13.12 3.55
N LEU A 66 1.62 12.91 3.81
CA LEU A 66 2.69 13.49 3.01
C LEU A 66 2.62 13.02 1.53
N VAL A 67 2.36 11.73 1.30
CA VAL A 67 2.19 11.20 -0.06
C VAL A 67 1.00 11.84 -0.77
N LEU A 68 -0.16 11.95 -0.11
CA LEU A 68 -1.35 12.58 -0.69
C LEU A 68 -1.14 14.08 -0.97
N ASP A 69 -0.37 14.77 -0.13
CA ASP A 69 -0.10 16.19 -0.27
C ASP A 69 0.96 16.48 -1.36
N GLU A 70 2.03 15.68 -1.43
CA GLU A 70 3.16 15.91 -2.35
C GLU A 70 3.00 15.18 -3.70
N GLU A 71 2.28 14.06 -3.73
CA GLU A 71 2.17 13.19 -4.90
C GLU A 71 0.73 13.01 -5.37
N ALA A 72 -0.13 14.00 -5.17
CA ALA A 72 -1.55 13.95 -5.56
C ALA A 72 -1.77 13.45 -7.00
N GLY A 73 -0.95 13.89 -7.94
CA GLY A 73 -1.00 13.47 -9.35
C GLY A 73 -0.61 12.01 -9.61
N ASN A 74 -0.05 11.33 -8.63
CA ASN A 74 0.33 9.91 -8.67
C ASN A 74 -0.70 9.01 -7.97
N CYS A 75 -1.73 9.61 -7.35
CA CYS A 75 -2.70 8.89 -6.55
C CYS A 75 -4.03 8.73 -7.30
N ASP A 76 -4.56 7.51 -7.28
CA ASP A 76 -5.86 7.15 -7.84
C ASP A 76 -6.69 6.40 -6.78
N VAL A 77 -8.01 6.60 -6.79
CA VAL A 77 -8.94 6.14 -5.76
C VAL A 77 -9.98 5.22 -6.37
N ALA A 78 -10.19 4.06 -5.77
CA ALA A 78 -11.27 3.15 -6.13
C ALA A 78 -12.53 3.51 -5.34
N LEU A 79 -13.64 3.69 -6.04
CA LEU A 79 -14.97 3.93 -5.50
C LEU A 79 -15.88 2.74 -5.77
N VAL A 80 -16.66 2.36 -4.78
CA VAL A 80 -17.77 1.39 -4.86
C VAL A 80 -19.01 2.08 -4.33
N ASP A 81 -20.06 2.19 -5.14
CA ASP A 81 -21.29 2.92 -4.78
C ASP A 81 -21.02 4.35 -4.27
N ASP A 82 -20.04 5.04 -4.91
CA ASP A 82 -19.53 6.38 -4.57
C ASP A 82 -18.81 6.48 -3.21
N GLU A 83 -18.57 5.38 -2.53
CA GLU A 83 -17.75 5.32 -1.30
C GLU A 83 -16.31 4.93 -1.61
N ILE A 84 -15.35 5.47 -0.86
CA ILE A 84 -13.93 5.17 -1.01
C ILE A 84 -13.67 3.75 -0.49
N ALA A 85 -13.28 2.86 -1.40
CA ALA A 85 -13.00 1.45 -1.13
C ALA A 85 -11.50 1.10 -1.13
N GLY A 86 -10.67 1.98 -1.69
CA GLY A 86 -9.22 1.81 -1.72
C GLY A 86 -8.53 2.90 -2.52
N TRP A 87 -7.20 2.88 -2.50
CA TRP A 87 -6.39 3.80 -3.30
C TRP A 87 -5.01 3.24 -3.62
N VAL A 88 -4.38 3.82 -4.62
CA VAL A 88 -3.04 3.46 -5.07
C VAL A 88 -2.23 4.73 -5.35
N CYS A 89 -0.96 4.74 -4.96
CA CYS A 89 0.02 5.72 -5.44
C CYS A 89 0.98 5.01 -6.38
N THR A 90 1.08 5.49 -7.62
CA THR A 90 1.94 4.93 -8.67
C THR A 90 3.02 5.94 -9.03
N ARG A 91 4.26 5.65 -8.67
CA ARG A 91 5.44 6.41 -9.07
C ARG A 91 5.99 5.90 -10.40
N LEU A 92 6.68 6.77 -11.10
CA LEU A 92 7.33 6.43 -12.37
C LEU A 92 8.82 6.77 -12.27
N HIS A 93 9.66 5.81 -12.64
CA HIS A 93 11.13 5.89 -12.65
C HIS A 93 11.63 5.69 -14.09
N PRO A 94 11.62 6.77 -14.93
CA PRO A 94 12.01 6.66 -16.35
C PRO A 94 13.44 6.16 -16.55
N GLU A 95 14.34 6.49 -15.63
CA GLU A 95 15.75 6.07 -15.63
C GLU A 95 15.90 4.55 -15.61
N ASP A 96 14.99 3.85 -14.94
CA ASP A 96 14.96 2.38 -14.83
C ASP A 96 13.90 1.74 -15.74
N SER A 97 13.17 2.55 -16.52
CA SER A 97 12.00 2.11 -17.29
C SER A 97 10.98 1.36 -16.42
N MET A 98 10.74 1.85 -15.19
CA MET A 98 10.00 1.16 -14.16
C MET A 98 8.86 2.01 -13.59
N GLY A 99 7.68 1.40 -13.42
CA GLY A 99 6.64 1.88 -12.53
C GLY A 99 6.81 1.29 -11.14
N GLU A 100 6.33 1.99 -10.12
CA GLU A 100 6.31 1.50 -8.74
C GLU A 100 4.91 1.66 -8.16
N VAL A 101 4.34 0.58 -7.66
CA VAL A 101 3.17 0.64 -6.77
C VAL A 101 3.70 0.97 -5.39
N TYR A 102 3.75 2.27 -5.08
CA TYR A 102 4.34 2.78 -3.84
C TYR A 102 3.43 2.58 -2.64
N ILE A 103 2.15 2.88 -2.79
CA ILE A 103 1.11 2.62 -1.79
C ILE A 103 -0.02 1.86 -2.49
N LEU A 104 -0.52 0.82 -1.84
CA LEU A 104 -1.75 0.13 -2.19
C LEU A 104 -2.52 -0.14 -0.91
N CYS A 105 -3.73 0.37 -0.82
CA CYS A 105 -4.58 0.20 0.35
C CYS A 105 -6.02 -0.08 -0.07
N VAL A 106 -6.66 -1.05 0.59
CA VAL A 106 -8.07 -1.41 0.39
C VAL A 106 -8.77 -1.42 1.74
N ASP A 107 -9.92 -0.77 1.83
CA ASP A 107 -10.75 -0.76 3.04
C ASP A 107 -11.05 -2.21 3.47
N PRO A 108 -10.87 -2.55 4.76
CA PRO A 108 -11.21 -3.88 5.28
C PRO A 108 -12.62 -4.35 4.94
N ALA A 109 -13.60 -3.41 4.84
CA ALA A 109 -14.97 -3.71 4.46
C ALA A 109 -15.12 -4.21 3.01
N HIS A 110 -14.16 -3.86 2.13
CA HIS A 110 -14.16 -4.15 0.69
C HIS A 110 -13.04 -5.12 0.26
N GLN A 111 -12.32 -5.71 1.21
CA GLN A 111 -11.29 -6.69 0.90
C GLN A 111 -11.90 -7.96 0.29
N ARG A 112 -11.13 -8.61 -0.61
CA ARG A 112 -11.53 -9.82 -1.35
C ARG A 112 -12.67 -9.63 -2.36
N GLU A 113 -13.03 -8.39 -2.67
CA GLU A 113 -13.97 -8.01 -3.73
C GLU A 113 -13.27 -7.66 -5.07
N GLY A 114 -11.97 -7.88 -5.15
CA GLY A 114 -11.17 -7.62 -6.37
C GLY A 114 -10.64 -6.18 -6.50
N ILE A 115 -10.90 -5.31 -5.54
CA ILE A 115 -10.50 -3.88 -5.59
C ILE A 115 -8.97 -3.71 -5.64
N GLY A 116 -8.25 -4.44 -4.81
CA GLY A 116 -6.78 -4.41 -4.83
C GLY A 116 -6.22 -4.81 -6.20
N ARG A 117 -6.81 -5.82 -6.83
CA ARG A 117 -6.44 -6.23 -8.19
C ARG A 117 -6.74 -5.14 -9.22
N ALA A 118 -7.91 -4.52 -9.16
CA ALA A 118 -8.30 -3.45 -10.07
C ALA A 118 -7.36 -2.24 -9.96
N LEU A 119 -6.99 -1.83 -8.75
CA LEU A 119 -6.00 -0.78 -8.50
C LEU A 119 -4.61 -1.13 -9.05
N MET A 120 -4.17 -2.37 -8.88
CA MET A 120 -2.89 -2.85 -9.44
C MET A 120 -2.91 -2.86 -10.96
N GLU A 121 -3.98 -3.34 -11.59
CA GLU A 121 -4.15 -3.33 -13.04
C GLU A 121 -4.17 -1.89 -13.60
N HIS A 122 -4.79 -0.96 -12.87
CA HIS A 122 -4.77 0.46 -13.20
C HIS A 122 -3.34 1.04 -13.14
N ALA A 123 -2.58 0.72 -12.09
CA ALA A 123 -1.18 1.14 -11.97
C ALA A 123 -0.31 0.57 -13.11
N HIS A 124 -0.51 -0.71 -13.47
CA HIS A 124 0.18 -1.33 -14.60
C HIS A 124 -0.14 -0.62 -15.92
N GLU A 125 -1.41 -0.29 -16.16
CA GLU A 125 -1.82 0.40 -17.37
C GLU A 125 -1.24 1.81 -17.43
N ARG A 126 -1.21 2.53 -16.30
CA ARG A 126 -0.56 3.83 -16.20
C ARG A 126 0.93 3.74 -16.59
N ALA A 127 1.65 2.76 -16.03
CA ALA A 127 3.06 2.53 -16.35
C ALA A 127 3.26 2.18 -17.83
N ARG A 128 2.43 1.30 -18.42
CA ARG A 128 2.50 0.94 -19.84
C ARG A 128 2.31 2.13 -20.77
N ARG A 129 1.34 3.01 -20.48
CA ARG A 129 1.03 4.19 -21.32
C ARG A 129 2.21 5.14 -21.46
N VAL A 130 3.11 5.19 -20.49
CA VAL A 130 4.31 6.03 -20.53
C VAL A 130 5.58 5.25 -20.89
N GLY A 131 5.43 4.00 -21.36
CA GLY A 131 6.54 3.21 -21.92
C GLY A 131 7.41 2.50 -20.87
N MET A 132 6.94 2.36 -19.63
CA MET A 132 7.66 1.54 -18.63
C MET A 132 7.63 0.06 -19.02
N ARG A 133 8.70 -0.65 -18.73
CA ARG A 133 8.88 -2.06 -19.11
C ARG A 133 8.66 -3.04 -17.99
N MET A 134 8.63 -2.56 -16.73
CA MET A 134 8.37 -3.34 -15.54
C MET A 134 7.64 -2.51 -14.49
N VAL A 135 7.05 -3.18 -13.51
CA VAL A 135 6.46 -2.56 -12.32
C VAL A 135 6.99 -3.26 -11.08
N MET A 136 7.43 -2.49 -10.12
CA MET A 136 7.90 -2.94 -8.82
C MET A 136 6.83 -2.66 -7.75
N VAL A 137 6.73 -3.54 -6.78
CA VAL A 137 6.04 -3.31 -5.51
C VAL A 137 6.90 -3.87 -4.38
N GLU A 138 7.05 -3.12 -3.31
CA GLU A 138 7.76 -3.58 -2.11
C GLU A 138 6.78 -3.76 -0.95
N THR A 139 6.95 -4.81 -0.17
CA THR A 139 6.16 -5.08 1.02
C THR A 139 6.99 -5.81 2.08
N GLY A 140 6.53 -5.81 3.32
CA GLY A 140 7.19 -6.51 4.42
C GLY A 140 7.28 -8.02 4.22
N GLY A 141 8.34 -8.62 4.77
CA GLY A 141 8.52 -10.07 4.83
C GLY A 141 7.78 -10.75 5.99
N ASP A 142 7.21 -9.96 6.89
CA ASP A 142 6.47 -10.40 8.08
C ASP A 142 5.12 -11.05 7.75
N VAL A 143 4.51 -11.66 8.77
CA VAL A 143 3.22 -12.39 8.65
C VAL A 143 2.07 -11.44 8.28
N GLY A 144 2.06 -10.22 8.80
CA GLY A 144 1.01 -9.23 8.52
C GLY A 144 0.89 -8.87 7.05
N HIS A 145 2.00 -8.91 6.30
CA HIS A 145 2.02 -8.63 4.85
C HIS A 145 1.87 -9.90 3.98
N ALA A 146 1.65 -11.09 4.56
CA ALA A 146 1.48 -12.32 3.78
C ALA A 146 0.33 -12.25 2.75
N PRO A 147 -0.85 -11.66 3.05
CA PRO A 147 -1.91 -11.50 2.06
C PRO A 147 -1.51 -10.63 0.86
N ALA A 148 -0.75 -9.55 1.10
CA ALA A 148 -0.23 -8.69 0.05
C ALA A 148 0.72 -9.46 -0.87
N ARG A 149 1.69 -10.20 -0.29
CA ARG A 149 2.62 -11.04 -1.07
C ARG A 149 1.89 -12.07 -1.92
N ALA A 150 0.89 -12.75 -1.37
CA ALA A 150 0.08 -13.72 -2.11
C ALA A 150 -0.65 -13.07 -3.31
N THR A 151 -1.15 -11.85 -3.13
CA THR A 151 -1.78 -11.09 -4.21
C THR A 151 -0.79 -10.76 -5.33
N TYR A 152 0.40 -10.29 -4.99
CA TYR A 152 1.42 -9.95 -6.00
C TYR A 152 1.89 -11.18 -6.77
N GLU A 153 2.17 -12.28 -6.08
CA GLU A 153 2.55 -13.56 -6.70
C GLU A 153 1.45 -14.09 -7.63
N ALA A 154 0.18 -14.00 -7.23
CA ALA A 154 -0.97 -14.38 -8.06
C ALA A 154 -1.15 -13.46 -9.30
N MET A 155 -0.62 -12.25 -9.27
CA MET A 155 -0.59 -11.32 -10.41
C MET A 155 0.66 -11.47 -11.29
N GLY A 156 1.53 -12.44 -11.00
CA GLY A 156 2.71 -12.74 -11.80
C GLY A 156 3.96 -11.94 -11.44
N TYR A 157 4.00 -11.32 -10.26
CA TYR A 157 5.23 -10.70 -9.76
C TYR A 157 6.23 -11.76 -9.34
N GLU A 158 7.47 -11.56 -9.70
CA GLU A 158 8.60 -12.39 -9.27
C GLU A 158 9.31 -11.70 -8.10
N ARG A 159 9.67 -12.49 -7.09
CA ARG A 159 10.29 -11.96 -5.88
C ARG A 159 11.78 -11.67 -6.09
N TRP A 160 12.18 -10.44 -5.80
CA TRP A 160 13.60 -10.06 -5.69
C TRP A 160 14.09 -10.31 -4.26
N PRO A 161 15.21 -11.01 -4.05
CA PRO A 161 15.75 -11.24 -2.71
C PRO A 161 16.33 -9.95 -2.13
N VAL A 162 15.79 -9.54 -0.98
CA VAL A 162 16.25 -8.36 -0.23
C VAL A 162 16.50 -8.77 1.23
N ALA A 163 17.59 -8.25 1.81
CA ALA A 163 17.87 -8.36 3.24
C ALA A 163 18.12 -6.96 3.80
N ARG A 164 17.48 -6.64 4.94
CA ARG A 164 17.63 -5.37 5.64
C ARG A 164 18.15 -5.61 7.04
N TYR A 165 19.22 -4.91 7.40
CA TYR A 165 19.91 -5.05 8.68
C TYR A 165 19.91 -3.74 9.44
N PHE A 166 19.76 -3.82 10.77
CA PHE A 166 19.85 -2.69 11.67
C PHE A 166 20.82 -3.01 12.82
N THR A 167 21.52 -2.00 13.32
CA THR A 167 22.32 -2.08 14.54
C THR A 167 22.02 -0.90 15.43
N GLN A 168 22.03 -1.12 16.74
CA GLN A 168 21.91 -0.04 17.72
C GLN A 168 23.29 0.61 17.92
N LEU A 169 23.33 1.95 17.99
CA LEU A 169 24.54 2.75 18.23
C LEU A 169 24.67 3.13 19.69
#